data_8eb703ccd2d25501ee30de562548adc5
#
_entry.id   8eb703ccd2d25501ee30de562548adc5
#
_cell.length_a   1.000
_cell.length_b   1.000
_cell.length_c   1.000
_cell.angle_alpha   90.00
_cell.angle_beta   90.00
_cell.angle_gamma   90.00
#
_symmetry.space_group_name_H-M   'P 1'
#
loop_
_entity.id
_entity.type
_entity.pdbx_description
1 polymer ?
#
loop_
_entity_poly.entity_id
_entity_poly.type
_entity_poly.pdbx_seq_one_letter_code
_entity_poly.pdbx_strand_id
1 'polypeptide(L)'
;DDQKTLMEFMGYCLLPNHNYESFLFLYGRSGANGKSVILDVLRSFFGDENVSSLQLQQFCGHELHALSNKIINIGSEIDKLGIDNGQLSNLKALVSPKDRLQINPKNQDPYSLEPSEKPKLAFAGNDKPKGNMDNAVFRRMLLISFDKEITDDKKIRGLSDRFDDEKGGILNMALLGLERLIKQGSFTKSQKMRDELEAYKDEVSPLRAFVRDYLIVDENYKTPSAYVRGLYLSWCEN
;
A
#
# COMPACT_ATOMS: atom_id res chain seq x y z
N ASP A 1 -10.61 -11.08 8.73
CA ASP A 1 -9.40 -11.32 7.92
C ASP A 1 -8.51 -10.08 7.83
N ASP A 2 -9.03 -8.85 7.69
CA ASP A 2 -8.24 -7.62 7.61
C ASP A 2 -7.34 -7.42 8.84
N GLN A 3 -7.81 -7.78 10.04
CA GLN A 3 -7.00 -7.79 11.26
C GLN A 3 -5.84 -8.80 11.16
N LYS A 4 -6.08 -9.97 10.56
CA LYS A 4 -5.02 -10.96 10.33
C LYS A 4 -3.95 -10.40 9.41
N THR A 5 -4.36 -9.76 8.30
CA THR A 5 -3.45 -9.10 7.35
C THR A 5 -2.61 -8.03 8.04
N LEU A 6 -3.22 -7.21 8.92
CA LEU A 6 -2.50 -6.18 9.66
C LEU A 6 -1.44 -6.78 10.59
N MET A 7 -1.79 -7.84 11.35
CA MET A 7 -0.84 -8.52 12.24
C MET A 7 0.27 -9.23 11.44
N GLU A 8 -0.06 -9.83 10.31
CA GLU A 8 0.92 -10.39 9.37
C GLU A 8 1.86 -9.32 8.85
N PHE A 9 1.34 -8.12 8.50
CA PHE A 9 2.17 -7.01 8.05
C PHE A 9 3.10 -6.49 9.15
N MET A 10 2.60 -6.34 10.38
CA MET A 10 3.44 -5.97 11.53
C MET A 10 4.56 -6.99 11.76
N GLY A 11 4.24 -8.28 11.71
CA GLY A 11 5.23 -9.36 11.80
C GLY A 11 6.21 -9.35 10.62
N TYR A 12 5.74 -9.07 9.40
CA TYR A 12 6.59 -8.92 8.23
C TYR A 12 7.61 -7.77 8.36
N CYS A 13 7.23 -6.68 9.02
CA CYS A 13 8.15 -5.59 9.30
C CYS A 13 9.35 -5.97 10.18
N LEU A 14 9.26 -7.06 10.95
CA LEU A 14 10.36 -7.60 11.76
C LEU A 14 11.39 -8.39 10.94
N LEU A 15 11.07 -8.73 9.68
CA LEU A 15 12.00 -9.45 8.78
C LEU A 15 12.88 -8.47 7.99
N PRO A 16 14.19 -8.76 7.86
CA PRO A 16 15.09 -7.92 7.06
C PRO A 16 14.89 -8.07 5.54
N ASN A 17 14.09 -9.04 5.09
CA ASN A 17 13.90 -9.34 3.68
C ASN A 17 12.56 -8.86 3.15
N HIS A 18 12.41 -8.80 1.81
CA HIS A 18 11.20 -8.40 1.10
C HIS A 18 10.54 -9.55 0.33
N ASN A 19 10.66 -10.79 0.81
CA ASN A 19 10.21 -11.99 0.09
C ASN A 19 8.72 -12.01 -0.26
N TYR A 20 7.90 -11.27 0.48
CA TYR A 20 6.45 -11.18 0.22
C TYR A 20 6.07 -10.00 -0.68
N GLU A 21 7.02 -9.18 -1.13
CA GLU A 21 6.84 -8.09 -2.10
C GLU A 21 5.59 -7.24 -1.85
N SER A 22 5.31 -6.83 -0.61
CA SER A 22 4.04 -6.17 -0.28
C SER A 22 4.24 -4.88 0.49
N PHE A 23 3.29 -3.96 0.32
CA PHE A 23 3.15 -2.75 1.11
C PHE A 23 1.70 -2.58 1.58
N LEU A 24 1.52 -1.91 2.73
CA LEU A 24 0.20 -1.66 3.32
C LEU A 24 -0.36 -0.33 2.82
N PHE A 25 -1.64 -0.33 2.45
CA PHE A 25 -2.40 0.86 2.13
C PHE A 25 -3.73 0.88 2.91
N LEU A 26 -3.86 1.82 3.85
CA LEU A 26 -5.07 2.04 4.64
C LEU A 26 -5.93 3.10 3.94
N TYR A 27 -7.08 2.69 3.42
CA TYR A 27 -7.97 3.55 2.67
C TYR A 27 -9.27 3.85 3.44
N GLY A 28 -9.76 5.07 3.34
CA GLY A 28 -11.09 5.41 3.86
C GLY A 28 -11.49 6.82 3.49
N ARG A 29 -12.60 6.95 2.78
CA ARG A 29 -13.12 8.21 2.20
C ARG A 29 -13.40 9.31 3.22
N SER A 30 -13.89 8.93 4.41
CA SER A 30 -14.12 9.87 5.51
C SER A 30 -12.89 10.01 6.40
N GLY A 31 -12.82 11.14 7.14
CA GLY A 31 -11.95 11.26 8.29
C GLY A 31 -12.46 10.41 9.48
N ALA A 32 -11.77 10.49 10.62
CA ALA A 32 -12.22 9.91 11.90
C ALA A 32 -12.63 8.42 11.83
N ASN A 33 -11.93 7.59 11.07
CA ASN A 33 -12.22 6.17 10.86
C ASN A 33 -11.15 5.21 11.43
N GLY A 34 -10.14 5.75 12.14
CA GLY A 34 -9.14 4.96 12.84
C GLY A 34 -7.86 4.67 12.06
N LYS A 35 -7.71 5.08 10.79
CA LYS A 35 -6.45 4.90 10.02
C LYS A 35 -5.25 5.49 10.75
N SER A 36 -5.36 6.75 11.21
CA SER A 36 -4.26 7.43 11.92
C SER A 36 -3.86 6.70 13.18
N VAL A 37 -4.82 6.16 13.93
CA VAL A 37 -4.53 5.38 15.15
C VAL A 37 -3.68 4.13 14.81
N ILE A 38 -3.96 3.45 13.71
CA ILE A 38 -3.13 2.31 13.28
C ILE A 38 -1.71 2.77 12.91
N LEU A 39 -1.57 3.90 12.22
CA LEU A 39 -0.24 4.44 11.89
C LEU A 39 0.53 4.88 13.15
N ASP A 40 -0.16 5.48 14.14
CA ASP A 40 0.45 5.86 15.42
C ASP A 40 0.90 4.62 16.20
N VAL A 41 0.10 3.55 16.22
CA VAL A 41 0.49 2.26 16.80
C VAL A 41 1.72 1.68 16.12
N LEU A 42 1.78 1.69 14.77
CA LEU A 42 2.96 1.25 14.04
C LEU A 42 4.20 2.09 14.39
N ARG A 43 4.06 3.41 14.45
CA ARG A 43 5.13 4.33 14.81
C ARG A 43 5.64 4.07 16.22
N SER A 44 4.75 4.01 17.21
CA SER A 44 5.09 3.73 18.60
C SER A 44 5.72 2.34 18.79
N PHE A 45 5.24 1.34 18.03
CA PHE A 45 5.75 -0.03 18.11
C PHE A 45 7.19 -0.16 17.60
N PHE A 46 7.53 0.51 16.49
CA PHE A 46 8.89 0.44 15.93
C PHE A 46 9.85 1.49 16.51
N GLY A 47 9.34 2.54 17.15
CA GLY A 47 10.10 3.68 17.65
C GLY A 47 10.40 4.71 16.55
N ASP A 48 10.35 6.00 16.87
CA ASP A 48 10.48 7.09 15.91
C ASP A 48 11.80 7.08 15.14
N GLU A 49 12.88 6.64 15.79
CA GLU A 49 14.22 6.51 15.20
C GLU A 49 14.25 5.49 14.05
N ASN A 50 13.36 4.51 14.04
CA ASN A 50 13.27 3.44 13.04
C ASN A 50 12.21 3.70 11.98
N VAL A 51 11.52 4.86 12.05
CA VAL A 51 10.43 5.23 11.14
C VAL A 51 10.85 6.38 10.25
N SER A 52 10.54 6.31 8.96
CA SER A 52 10.53 7.45 8.04
C SER A 52 9.10 7.85 7.71
N SER A 53 8.91 9.05 7.15
CA SER A 53 7.57 9.60 6.92
C SER A 53 7.39 10.18 5.50
N LEU A 54 8.05 9.58 4.51
CA LEU A 54 7.91 10.01 3.12
C LEU A 54 6.53 9.63 2.58
N GLN A 55 5.89 10.60 1.96
CA GLN A 55 4.70 10.36 1.15
C GLN A 55 5.08 9.68 -0.16
N LEU A 56 4.14 8.98 -0.80
CA LEU A 56 4.43 8.26 -2.04
C LEU A 56 4.91 9.18 -3.16
N GLN A 57 4.43 10.43 -3.20
CA GLN A 57 4.86 11.48 -4.13
C GLN A 57 6.31 11.92 -3.93
N GLN A 58 6.86 11.67 -2.74
CA GLN A 58 8.25 11.98 -2.40
C GLN A 58 9.23 10.84 -2.73
N PHE A 59 8.74 9.77 -3.36
CA PHE A 59 9.61 8.65 -3.76
C PHE A 59 10.44 8.99 -5.01
N CYS A 60 11.14 10.11 -4.95
CA CYS A 60 11.99 10.61 -6.04
C CYS A 60 13.19 11.40 -5.49
N GLY A 61 14.22 11.53 -6.32
CA GLY A 61 15.35 12.41 -6.06
C GLY A 61 16.08 12.15 -4.75
N HIS A 62 16.52 13.22 -4.12
CA HIS A 62 17.30 13.17 -2.88
C HIS A 62 16.49 12.82 -1.63
N GLU A 63 15.16 12.94 -1.67
CA GLU A 63 14.31 12.66 -0.52
C GLU A 63 14.37 11.18 -0.10
N LEU A 64 14.63 10.28 -1.05
CA LEU A 64 14.81 8.85 -0.79
C LEU A 64 15.86 8.53 0.28
N HIS A 65 16.82 9.46 0.54
CA HIS A 65 17.79 9.32 1.61
C HIS A 65 17.15 9.12 3.00
N ALA A 66 15.98 9.69 3.24
CA ALA A 66 15.25 9.53 4.49
C ALA A 66 14.80 8.08 4.78
N LEU A 67 14.84 7.20 3.79
CA LEU A 67 14.51 5.78 3.94
C LEU A 67 15.66 4.95 4.51
N SER A 68 16.89 5.51 4.53
CA SER A 68 18.09 4.78 4.95
C SER A 68 18.06 4.50 6.46
N ASN A 69 18.44 3.27 6.84
CA ASN A 69 18.46 2.82 8.22
C ASN A 69 17.09 2.87 8.93
N LYS A 70 16.00 2.69 8.17
CA LYS A 70 14.64 2.64 8.70
C LYS A 70 14.05 1.24 8.56
N ILE A 71 13.23 0.85 9.54
CA ILE A 71 12.50 -0.41 9.53
C ILE A 71 11.22 -0.27 8.69
N ILE A 72 10.56 0.87 8.84
CA ILE A 72 9.29 1.15 8.17
C ILE A 72 9.19 2.61 7.73
N ASN A 73 8.60 2.85 6.56
CA ASN A 73 8.16 4.16 6.14
C ASN A 73 6.64 4.27 6.31
N ILE A 74 6.19 5.33 6.97
CA ILE A 74 4.76 5.60 7.25
C ILE A 74 4.37 6.92 6.59
N GLY A 75 3.71 6.85 5.44
CA GLY A 75 3.12 8.01 4.76
C GLY A 75 1.65 8.18 5.15
N SER A 76 1.31 9.30 5.77
CA SER A 76 -0.01 9.53 6.36
C SER A 76 -1.01 10.24 5.45
N GLU A 77 -0.56 10.78 4.34
CA GLU A 77 -1.40 11.49 3.37
C GLU A 77 -0.98 11.13 1.95
N ILE A 78 -1.97 10.89 1.12
CA ILE A 78 -1.75 10.76 -0.32
C ILE A 78 -2.47 11.92 -0.97
N ASP A 79 -1.69 12.81 -1.59
CA ASP A 79 -2.22 13.92 -2.35
C ASP A 79 -3.01 13.43 -3.56
N LYS A 80 -4.02 14.24 -3.96
CA LYS A 80 -4.79 14.01 -5.19
C LYS A 80 -3.92 14.13 -6.47
N LEU A 81 -2.70 14.62 -6.31
CA LEU A 81 -1.70 14.66 -7.38
C LEU A 81 -1.35 13.24 -7.82
N GLY A 82 -1.29 13.05 -9.10
CA GLY A 82 -0.94 11.75 -9.68
C GLY A 82 0.47 11.32 -9.30
N ILE A 83 0.70 10.02 -9.32
CA ILE A 83 2.01 9.41 -9.12
C ILE A 83 2.65 9.18 -10.47
N ASP A 84 3.88 9.64 -10.67
CA ASP A 84 4.63 9.45 -11.90
C ASP A 84 5.29 8.06 -11.99
N ASN A 85 5.81 7.75 -13.18
CA ASN A 85 6.43 6.45 -13.42
C ASN A 85 7.73 6.25 -12.63
N GLY A 86 8.47 7.32 -12.32
CA GLY A 86 9.70 7.25 -11.52
C GLY A 86 9.38 6.87 -10.07
N GLN A 87 8.38 7.51 -9.47
CA GLN A 87 7.89 7.22 -8.12
C GLN A 87 7.38 5.78 -8.02
N LEU A 88 6.60 5.31 -9.03
CA LEU A 88 6.14 3.92 -9.09
C LEU A 88 7.28 2.92 -9.29
N SER A 89 8.31 3.28 -10.05
CA SER A 89 9.52 2.46 -10.21
C SER A 89 10.25 2.30 -8.87
N ASN A 90 10.43 3.39 -8.13
CA ASN A 90 11.07 3.36 -6.81
C ASN A 90 10.22 2.59 -5.79
N LEU A 91 8.89 2.75 -5.81
CA LEU A 91 7.99 1.92 -4.99
C LEU A 91 8.19 0.43 -5.27
N LYS A 92 8.22 0.04 -6.54
CA LYS A 92 8.44 -1.37 -6.94
C LYS A 92 9.81 -1.88 -6.51
N ALA A 93 10.86 -1.07 -6.67
CA ALA A 93 12.22 -1.41 -6.23
C ALA A 93 12.29 -1.57 -4.71
N LEU A 94 11.63 -0.68 -3.94
CA LEU A 94 11.59 -0.75 -2.47
C LEU A 94 10.98 -2.05 -1.94
N VAL A 95 9.92 -2.55 -2.56
CA VAL A 95 9.26 -3.79 -2.11
C VAL A 95 9.82 -5.05 -2.75
N SER A 96 10.73 -4.95 -3.71
CA SER A 96 11.36 -6.08 -4.39
C SER A 96 12.38 -6.77 -3.48
N PRO A 97 12.45 -8.11 -3.44
CA PRO A 97 13.46 -8.85 -2.68
C PRO A 97 14.85 -8.83 -3.32
N LYS A 98 14.98 -8.37 -4.55
CA LYS A 98 16.22 -8.48 -5.34
C LYS A 98 16.79 -7.14 -5.79
N ASP A 99 15.92 -6.13 -5.96
CA ASP A 99 16.34 -4.86 -6.53
C ASP A 99 17.02 -4.00 -5.46
N ARG A 100 18.14 -3.40 -5.84
CA ARG A 100 18.77 -2.32 -5.08
C ARG A 100 18.07 -1.01 -5.38
N LEU A 101 18.01 -0.13 -4.40
CA LEU A 101 17.53 1.23 -4.61
C LEU A 101 18.70 2.21 -4.61
N GLN A 102 18.89 2.89 -5.74
CA GLN A 102 19.92 3.94 -5.85
C GLN A 102 19.46 5.18 -5.09
N ILE A 103 20.31 5.65 -4.18
CA ILE A 103 20.11 6.86 -3.39
C ILE A 103 21.12 7.92 -3.84
N ASN A 104 20.62 9.10 -4.18
CA ASN A 104 21.42 10.25 -4.57
C ASN A 104 21.18 11.39 -3.57
N PRO A 105 21.82 11.38 -2.39
CA PRO A 105 21.62 12.41 -1.39
C PRO A 105 22.24 13.75 -1.84
N LYS A 106 21.71 14.85 -1.32
CA LYS A 106 22.24 16.17 -1.62
C LYS A 106 23.62 16.36 -0.95
N ASN A 107 24.63 16.77 -1.72
CA ASN A 107 25.98 17.04 -1.23
C ASN A 107 26.72 15.84 -0.59
N GLN A 108 26.37 14.64 -1.00
CA GLN A 108 27.04 13.40 -0.58
C GLN A 108 27.20 12.47 -1.79
N ASP A 109 28.10 11.50 -1.69
CA ASP A 109 28.28 10.51 -2.74
C ASP A 109 27.04 9.60 -2.86
N PRO A 110 26.63 9.23 -4.09
CA PRO A 110 25.57 8.27 -4.32
C PRO A 110 25.91 6.91 -3.72
N TYR A 111 24.88 6.24 -3.17
CA TYR A 111 24.99 4.88 -2.67
C TYR A 111 23.73 4.08 -3.02
N SER A 112 23.76 2.77 -2.75
CA SER A 112 22.60 1.90 -2.98
C SER A 112 22.16 1.29 -1.66
N LEU A 113 20.85 1.21 -1.45
CA LEU A 113 20.27 0.37 -0.40
C LEU A 113 20.16 -1.07 -0.92
N GLU A 114 20.74 -2.00 -0.20
CA GLU A 114 20.55 -3.42 -0.42
C GLU A 114 19.11 -3.84 -0.04
N PRO A 115 18.62 -4.97 -0.54
CA PRO A 115 17.26 -5.44 -0.19
C PRO A 115 16.98 -5.51 1.32
N SER A 116 17.97 -5.88 2.13
CA SER A 116 17.83 -5.99 3.60
C SER A 116 17.85 -4.64 4.33
N GLU A 117 18.25 -3.55 3.67
CA GLU A 117 18.37 -2.21 4.23
C GLU A 117 17.14 -1.33 3.92
N LYS A 118 16.24 -1.84 3.06
CA LYS A 118 15.04 -1.10 2.65
C LYS A 118 13.94 -1.23 3.70
N PRO A 119 13.24 -0.12 4.04
CA PRO A 119 12.12 -0.18 4.97
C PRO A 119 10.91 -0.89 4.34
N LYS A 120 10.03 -1.43 5.18
CA LYS A 120 8.67 -1.78 4.78
C LYS A 120 7.86 -0.50 4.59
N LEU A 121 6.79 -0.57 3.81
CA LEU A 121 6.04 0.61 3.43
C LEU A 121 4.59 0.51 3.90
N ALA A 122 4.13 1.51 4.64
CA ALA A 122 2.74 1.68 5.04
C ALA A 122 2.26 3.08 4.65
N PHE A 123 1.11 3.16 4.03
CA PHE A 123 0.49 4.42 3.64
C PHE A 123 -0.95 4.48 4.13
N ALA A 124 -1.45 5.69 4.36
CA ALA A 124 -2.86 5.95 4.54
C ALA A 124 -3.33 7.08 3.63
N GLY A 125 -4.58 7.04 3.21
CA GLY A 125 -5.17 8.09 2.40
C GLY A 125 -6.69 8.10 2.46
N ASN A 126 -7.28 9.27 2.19
CA ASN A 126 -8.71 9.44 1.98
C ASN A 126 -9.07 9.25 0.51
N ASP A 127 -8.09 9.36 -0.37
CA ASP A 127 -8.17 9.05 -1.79
C ASP A 127 -7.21 7.90 -2.14
N LYS A 128 -7.52 7.17 -3.19
CA LYS A 128 -6.62 6.17 -3.76
C LYS A 128 -5.63 6.87 -4.69
N PRO A 129 -4.34 6.48 -4.71
CA PRO A 129 -3.34 7.08 -5.58
C PRO A 129 -3.78 7.07 -7.05
N LYS A 130 -3.66 8.20 -7.74
CA LYS A 130 -3.92 8.29 -9.18
C LYS A 130 -2.60 8.21 -9.96
N GLY A 131 -2.64 7.72 -11.20
CA GLY A 131 -1.48 7.61 -12.07
C GLY A 131 -1.46 6.29 -12.84
N ASN A 132 -0.34 5.98 -13.48
CA ASN A 132 -0.16 4.76 -14.28
C ASN A 132 0.03 3.51 -13.41
N MET A 133 -0.93 3.25 -12.50
CA MET A 133 -0.92 2.09 -11.62
C MET A 133 -1.02 0.80 -12.46
N ASP A 134 0.04 0.05 -12.50
CA ASP A 134 0.09 -1.22 -13.24
C ASP A 134 -0.23 -2.44 -12.34
N ASN A 135 -0.41 -3.58 -12.97
CA ASN A 135 -0.67 -4.84 -12.26
C ASN A 135 0.45 -5.21 -11.28
N ALA A 136 1.69 -4.75 -11.51
CA ALA A 136 2.82 -5.03 -10.65
C ALA A 136 2.69 -4.27 -9.31
N VAL A 137 2.11 -3.07 -9.30
CA VAL A 137 1.80 -2.32 -8.08
C VAL A 137 0.59 -2.95 -7.37
N PHE A 138 -0.49 -3.24 -8.10
CA PHE A 138 -1.71 -3.80 -7.51
C PHE A 138 -1.48 -5.14 -6.80
N ARG A 139 -0.68 -6.05 -7.38
CA ARG A 139 -0.40 -7.35 -6.75
C ARG A 139 0.36 -7.23 -5.42
N ARG A 140 1.13 -6.12 -5.24
CA ARG A 140 1.92 -5.82 -4.06
C ARG A 140 1.17 -5.04 -2.99
N MET A 141 0.01 -4.50 -3.31
CA MET A 141 -0.80 -3.68 -2.41
C MET A 141 -1.66 -4.55 -1.49
N LEU A 142 -1.53 -4.32 -0.19
CA LEU A 142 -2.44 -4.81 0.84
C LEU A 142 -3.40 -3.66 1.17
N LEU A 143 -4.55 -3.62 0.47
CA LEU A 143 -5.52 -2.55 0.58
C LEU A 143 -6.55 -2.87 1.66
N ILE A 144 -6.48 -2.19 2.81
CA ILE A 144 -7.45 -2.32 3.89
C ILE A 144 -8.35 -1.09 3.91
N SER A 145 -9.66 -1.29 3.74
CA SER A 145 -10.64 -0.20 3.72
C SER A 145 -11.31 0.02 5.08
N PHE A 146 -11.43 1.30 5.46
CA PHE A 146 -12.03 1.81 6.67
C PHE A 146 -13.31 2.58 6.33
N ASP A 147 -14.45 1.88 6.23
CA ASP A 147 -15.71 2.43 5.74
C ASP A 147 -16.56 3.06 6.86
N LYS A 148 -16.23 2.75 8.12
CA LYS A 148 -17.00 3.23 9.28
C LYS A 148 -16.38 4.52 9.81
N GLU A 149 -17.18 5.57 9.83
CA GLU A 149 -16.86 6.80 10.56
C GLU A 149 -17.13 6.62 12.05
N ILE A 150 -16.18 7.04 12.88
CA ILE A 150 -16.30 7.04 14.34
C ILE A 150 -16.90 8.39 14.73
N THR A 151 -18.13 8.36 15.20
CA THR A 151 -18.86 9.56 15.68
C THR A 151 -18.20 10.13 16.94
N ASP A 152 -18.39 11.41 17.19
CA ASP A 152 -17.70 12.12 18.29
C ASP A 152 -18.00 11.53 19.68
N ASP A 153 -19.19 10.97 19.87
CA ASP A 153 -19.60 10.27 21.11
C ASP A 153 -18.84 8.95 21.34
N LYS A 154 -18.28 8.36 20.28
CA LYS A 154 -17.50 7.11 20.33
C LYS A 154 -15.99 7.31 20.26
N LYS A 155 -15.54 8.54 20.04
CA LYS A 155 -14.11 8.85 20.00
C LYS A 155 -13.47 8.71 21.39
N ILE A 156 -12.46 7.88 21.50
CA ILE A 156 -11.63 7.75 22.68
C ILE A 156 -10.42 8.66 22.51
N ARG A 157 -10.31 9.70 23.33
CA ARG A 157 -9.15 10.60 23.33
C ARG A 157 -7.91 9.88 23.87
N GLY A 158 -6.75 10.12 23.26
CA GLY A 158 -5.49 9.50 23.66
C GLY A 158 -5.51 7.96 23.49
N LEU A 159 -6.26 7.45 22.49
CA LEU A 159 -6.32 6.02 22.26
C LEU A 159 -4.97 5.43 21.88
N SER A 160 -4.19 6.15 21.07
CA SER A 160 -2.82 5.75 20.67
C SER A 160 -1.91 5.55 21.89
N ASP A 161 -1.99 6.46 22.88
CA ASP A 161 -1.13 6.41 24.09
C ASP A 161 -1.40 5.17 24.93
N ARG A 162 -2.64 4.64 24.92
CA ARG A 162 -2.99 3.41 25.65
C ARG A 162 -2.32 2.16 25.07
N PHE A 163 -1.98 2.18 23.77
CA PHE A 163 -1.29 1.07 23.13
C PHE A 163 0.17 0.96 23.57
N ASP A 164 0.76 2.02 24.15
CA ASP A 164 2.12 1.97 24.68
C ASP A 164 2.26 0.94 25.82
N ASP A 165 1.24 0.83 26.66
CA ASP A 165 1.19 -0.15 27.74
C ASP A 165 0.92 -1.59 27.22
N GLU A 166 0.38 -1.71 26.00
CA GLU A 166 0.02 -2.98 25.37
C GLU A 166 1.07 -3.51 24.37
N LYS A 167 2.22 -2.83 24.19
CA LYS A 167 3.26 -3.19 23.20
C LYS A 167 3.67 -4.67 23.26
N GLY A 168 3.76 -5.25 24.44
CA GLY A 168 4.07 -6.68 24.59
C GLY A 168 3.00 -7.59 23.99
N GLY A 169 1.72 -7.26 24.17
CA GLY A 169 0.60 -7.96 23.54
C GLY A 169 0.57 -7.80 22.04
N ILE A 170 0.82 -6.57 21.54
CA ILE A 170 0.92 -6.25 20.11
C ILE A 170 2.06 -7.03 19.46
N LEU A 171 3.23 -7.11 20.12
CA LEU A 171 4.35 -7.92 19.64
C LEU A 171 3.97 -9.40 19.50
N ASN A 172 3.31 -9.96 20.51
CA ASN A 172 2.85 -11.35 20.45
C ASN A 172 1.88 -11.58 19.26
N MET A 173 0.95 -10.66 19.05
CA MET A 173 0.04 -10.73 17.89
C MET A 173 0.78 -10.62 16.56
N ALA A 174 1.78 -9.75 16.47
CA ALA A 174 2.63 -9.62 15.29
C ALA A 174 3.45 -10.89 15.02
N LEU A 175 4.01 -11.52 16.06
CA LEU A 175 4.75 -12.79 15.94
C LEU A 175 3.84 -13.94 15.51
N LEU A 176 2.62 -14.04 16.04
CA LEU A 176 1.62 -15.01 15.57
C LEU A 176 1.19 -14.73 14.11
N GLY A 177 1.11 -13.44 13.74
CA GLY A 177 0.89 -13.02 12.35
C GLY A 177 2.03 -13.46 11.44
N LEU A 178 3.26 -13.26 11.88
CA LEU A 178 4.46 -13.70 11.13
C LEU A 178 4.51 -15.21 10.97
N GLU A 179 4.26 -15.96 12.02
CA GLU A 179 4.20 -17.44 11.96
C GLU A 179 3.17 -17.89 10.91
N ARG A 180 1.97 -17.29 10.91
CA ARG A 180 0.93 -17.58 9.93
C ARG A 180 1.37 -17.23 8.52
N LEU A 181 1.95 -16.04 8.31
CA LEU A 181 2.47 -15.59 7.02
C LEU A 181 3.51 -16.56 6.45
N ILE A 182 4.45 -17.01 7.29
CA ILE A 182 5.50 -17.97 6.88
C ILE A 182 4.86 -19.32 6.52
N LYS A 183 3.92 -19.82 7.32
CA LYS A 183 3.28 -21.13 7.08
C LYS A 183 2.46 -21.15 5.80
N GLN A 184 1.75 -20.06 5.48
CA GLN A 184 0.91 -19.99 4.29
C GLN A 184 1.64 -19.45 3.04
N GLY A 185 2.83 -18.87 3.19
CA GLY A 185 3.66 -18.37 2.09
C GLY A 185 3.14 -17.09 1.43
N SER A 186 2.04 -16.50 1.91
CA SER A 186 1.41 -15.31 1.35
C SER A 186 0.55 -14.60 2.40
N PHE A 187 0.28 -13.30 2.21
CA PHE A 187 -0.64 -12.57 3.08
C PHE A 187 -2.08 -13.09 2.98
N THR A 188 -2.75 -13.13 4.12
CA THR A 188 -4.22 -13.30 4.17
C THR A 188 -4.85 -12.10 3.45
N LYS A 189 -5.76 -12.37 2.52
CA LYS A 189 -6.55 -11.32 1.82
C LYS A 189 -8.02 -11.65 1.99
N SER A 190 -8.77 -10.76 2.62
CA SER A 190 -10.22 -10.90 2.74
C SER A 190 -10.91 -10.76 1.37
N GLN A 191 -12.15 -11.22 1.24
CA GLN A 191 -12.93 -10.96 0.04
C GLN A 191 -13.11 -9.46 -0.20
N LYS A 192 -13.38 -8.71 0.88
CA LYS A 192 -13.47 -7.24 0.83
C LYS A 192 -12.22 -6.57 0.24
N MET A 193 -11.02 -6.99 0.68
CA MET A 193 -9.76 -6.48 0.10
C MET A 193 -9.64 -6.76 -1.39
N ARG A 194 -10.05 -7.95 -1.83
CA ARG A 194 -10.04 -8.32 -3.25
C ARG A 194 -11.01 -7.46 -4.06
N ASP A 195 -12.24 -7.32 -3.58
CA ASP A 195 -13.28 -6.54 -4.25
C ASP A 195 -12.91 -5.06 -4.36
N GLU A 196 -12.38 -4.47 -3.28
CA GLU A 196 -11.87 -3.10 -3.27
C GLU A 196 -10.69 -2.89 -4.23
N LEU A 197 -9.78 -3.86 -4.31
CA LEU A 197 -8.66 -3.80 -5.23
C LEU A 197 -9.11 -3.90 -6.69
N GLU A 198 -10.08 -4.76 -6.99
CA GLU A 198 -10.67 -4.87 -8.33
C GLU A 198 -11.42 -3.59 -8.72
N ALA A 199 -12.22 -3.03 -7.81
CA ALA A 199 -12.88 -1.74 -8.03
C ALA A 199 -11.87 -0.62 -8.29
N TYR A 200 -10.74 -0.61 -7.55
CA TYR A 200 -9.69 0.37 -7.77
C TYR A 200 -9.00 0.22 -9.14
N LYS A 201 -8.76 -1.00 -9.60
CA LYS A 201 -8.23 -1.25 -10.94
C LYS A 201 -9.17 -0.72 -12.04
N ASP A 202 -10.48 -0.86 -11.84
CA ASP A 202 -11.49 -0.35 -12.77
C ASP A 202 -11.55 1.19 -12.76
N GLU A 203 -11.42 1.82 -11.58
CA GLU A 203 -11.31 3.28 -11.45
C GLU A 203 -10.11 3.86 -12.20
N VAL A 204 -8.96 3.16 -12.18
CA VAL A 204 -7.72 3.58 -12.85
C VAL A 204 -7.75 3.28 -14.35
N SER A 205 -8.45 2.25 -14.75
CA SER A 205 -8.56 1.81 -16.14
C SER A 205 -10.01 1.54 -16.55
N PRO A 206 -10.78 2.58 -16.92
CA PRO A 206 -12.17 2.41 -17.37
C PRO A 206 -12.31 1.44 -18.54
N LEU A 207 -11.30 1.38 -19.43
CA LEU A 207 -11.28 0.40 -20.51
C LEU A 207 -11.32 -1.05 -20.01
N ARG A 208 -10.71 -1.35 -18.86
CA ARG A 208 -10.74 -2.68 -18.24
C ARG A 208 -12.17 -3.05 -17.81
N ALA A 209 -12.89 -2.12 -17.17
CA ALA A 209 -14.29 -2.32 -16.79
C ALA A 209 -15.15 -2.57 -18.03
N PHE A 210 -15.00 -1.74 -19.06
CA PHE A 210 -15.72 -1.92 -20.32
C PHE A 210 -15.45 -3.29 -20.96
N VAL A 211 -14.18 -3.72 -21.05
CA VAL A 211 -13.84 -5.03 -21.62
C VAL A 211 -14.49 -6.16 -20.83
N ARG A 212 -14.43 -6.12 -19.50
CA ARG A 212 -15.03 -7.16 -18.63
C ARG A 212 -16.55 -7.23 -18.80
N ASP A 213 -17.23 -6.09 -18.86
CA ASP A 213 -18.68 -6.02 -18.77
C ASP A 213 -19.39 -6.14 -20.13
N TYR A 214 -18.68 -5.80 -21.22
CA TYR A 214 -19.29 -5.69 -22.56
C TYR A 214 -18.64 -6.56 -23.63
N LEU A 215 -17.48 -7.15 -23.38
CA LEU A 215 -16.78 -7.94 -24.39
C LEU A 215 -16.55 -9.38 -23.91
N ILE A 216 -16.75 -10.31 -24.82
CA ILE A 216 -16.31 -11.71 -24.65
C ILE A 216 -14.98 -11.84 -25.40
N VAL A 217 -13.91 -12.13 -24.67
CA VAL A 217 -12.59 -12.35 -25.28
C VAL A 217 -12.44 -13.84 -25.59
N ASP A 218 -12.38 -14.18 -26.88
CA ASP A 218 -12.26 -15.55 -27.37
C ASP A 218 -11.39 -15.58 -28.63
N GLU A 219 -10.51 -16.54 -28.74
CA GLU A 219 -9.56 -16.68 -29.83
C GLU A 219 -10.22 -16.96 -31.20
N ASN A 220 -11.43 -17.51 -31.20
CA ASN A 220 -12.17 -17.92 -32.40
C ASN A 220 -12.98 -16.77 -33.03
N TYR A 221 -13.10 -15.64 -32.33
CA TYR A 221 -13.89 -14.52 -32.80
C TYR A 221 -13.03 -13.28 -33.10
N LYS A 222 -13.47 -12.51 -34.09
CA LYS A 222 -12.83 -11.25 -34.47
C LYS A 222 -13.90 -10.18 -34.61
N THR A 223 -13.68 -9.04 -33.96
CA THR A 223 -14.54 -7.86 -34.06
C THR A 223 -13.71 -6.68 -34.59
N PRO A 224 -14.23 -5.91 -35.57
CA PRO A 224 -13.54 -4.73 -36.06
C PRO A 224 -13.24 -3.74 -34.93
N SER A 225 -11.98 -3.25 -34.84
CA SER A 225 -11.57 -2.33 -33.80
C SER A 225 -12.37 -1.01 -33.79
N ALA A 226 -12.79 -0.53 -34.95
CA ALA A 226 -13.63 0.66 -35.08
C ALA A 226 -15.00 0.48 -34.39
N TYR A 227 -15.60 -0.72 -34.48
CA TYR A 227 -16.86 -1.03 -33.80
C TYR A 227 -16.68 -1.06 -32.28
N VAL A 228 -15.65 -1.76 -31.79
CA VAL A 228 -15.33 -1.81 -30.35
C VAL A 228 -15.06 -0.40 -29.79
N ARG A 229 -14.32 0.43 -30.55
CA ARG A 229 -14.07 1.83 -30.17
C ARG A 229 -15.37 2.63 -30.09
N GLY A 230 -16.30 2.46 -31.05
CA GLY A 230 -17.60 3.12 -31.01
C GLY A 230 -18.42 2.75 -29.78
N LEU A 231 -18.48 1.46 -29.45
CA LEU A 231 -19.14 0.96 -28.22
C LEU A 231 -18.51 1.56 -26.96
N TYR A 232 -17.17 1.60 -26.87
CA TYR A 232 -16.46 2.17 -25.73
C TYR A 232 -16.78 3.66 -25.56
N LEU A 233 -16.76 4.44 -26.63
CA LEU A 233 -17.09 5.87 -26.57
C LEU A 233 -18.54 6.09 -26.08
N SER A 234 -19.49 5.35 -26.61
CA SER A 234 -20.90 5.41 -26.14
C SER A 234 -21.05 4.99 -24.68
N TRP A 235 -20.24 4.03 -24.23
CA TRP A 235 -20.24 3.61 -22.81
C TRP A 235 -19.66 4.69 -21.89
N CYS A 236 -18.68 5.46 -22.34
CA CYS A 236 -18.09 6.57 -21.57
C CYS A 236 -19.03 7.78 -21.41
N GLU A 237 -20.04 7.90 -22.28
CA GLU A 237 -21.02 9.01 -22.26
C GLU A 237 -22.22 8.72 -21.35
N ASN A 238 -22.41 7.49 -20.89
CA ASN A 238 -23.47 7.04 -19.98
C ASN A 238 -22.95 6.87 -18.55
#